data_aeed7eff906f3ee6f50ac57e7efdb839
#
_entry.id   aeed7eff906f3ee6f50ac57e7efdb839
#
_cell.length_a   1.000
_cell.length_b   1.000
_cell.length_c   1.000
_cell.angle_alpha   90.00
_cell.angle_beta   90.00
_cell.angle_gamma   90.00
#
_symmetry.space_group_name_H-M   'P 1'
#
loop_
_entity.id
_entity.type
_entity.pdbx_description
1 polymer ?
#
loop_
_entity_poly.entity_id
_entity_poly.type
_entity_poly.pdbx_seq_one_letter_code
_entity_poly.pdbx_strand_id
1 'polypeptide(L)'
;PAAPAIRFLILACVMIELLLILMPSGVSEGLIVALSLIPARLTLTPGAGAITLVTSQFLHAGLVHLLANMIFLWAIGRPVEWVIGTGRVVVLYLVTGVAGGLVQTLADPMSTIPVVGASGAISGLLAVYALLFSRSRVATRMLAGFRVPGQVLRVLWFAVAWIGIQLMVAMVFNTGSPGGVAVWAHIGGFLAGLVLAA
;
A
#
# COMPACT_ATOMS: atom_id res chain seq x y z
N PRO A 1 8.37 9.28 -20.70
CA PRO A 1 8.39 7.83 -20.93
C PRO A 1 7.05 7.19 -20.54
N ALA A 2 6.69 6.08 -21.22
CA ALA A 2 5.50 5.32 -20.91
C ALA A 2 5.69 4.58 -19.58
N ALA A 3 4.61 4.37 -18.84
CA ALA A 3 4.57 3.55 -17.62
C ALA A 3 3.33 2.64 -17.69
N PRO A 4 3.39 1.60 -18.54
CA PRO A 4 2.19 0.79 -18.85
C PRO A 4 1.71 -0.01 -17.67
N ALA A 5 2.59 -0.55 -16.80
CA ALA A 5 2.17 -1.30 -15.63
C ALA A 5 1.43 -0.41 -14.61
N ILE A 6 1.98 0.75 -14.30
CA ILE A 6 1.32 1.68 -13.37
C ILE A 6 -0.03 2.15 -13.91
N ARG A 7 -0.13 2.43 -15.22
CA ARG A 7 -1.42 2.75 -15.85
C ARG A 7 -2.42 1.60 -15.75
N PHE A 8 -1.95 0.37 -15.99
CA PHE A 8 -2.81 -0.82 -15.88
C PHE A 8 -3.31 -1.02 -14.45
N LEU A 9 -2.42 -0.92 -13.44
CA LEU A 9 -2.79 -1.06 -12.03
C LEU A 9 -3.82 0.01 -11.61
N ILE A 10 -3.62 1.26 -12.03
CA ILE A 10 -4.58 2.35 -11.79
C ILE A 10 -5.93 2.04 -12.44
N LEU A 11 -5.93 1.67 -13.72
CA LEU A 11 -7.16 1.34 -14.44
C LEU A 11 -7.89 0.15 -13.80
N ALA A 12 -7.16 -0.88 -13.37
CA ALA A 12 -7.74 -2.03 -12.67
C ALA A 12 -8.45 -1.61 -11.39
N CYS A 13 -7.79 -0.81 -10.52
CA CYS A 13 -8.40 -0.30 -9.29
C CYS A 13 -9.64 0.56 -9.58
N VAL A 14 -9.54 1.49 -10.54
CA VAL A 14 -10.66 2.37 -10.91
C VAL A 14 -11.83 1.58 -11.47
N MET A 15 -11.59 0.62 -12.37
CA MET A 15 -12.64 -0.20 -12.96
C MET A 15 -13.33 -1.09 -11.92
N ILE A 16 -12.57 -1.70 -11.01
CA ILE A 16 -13.14 -2.50 -9.92
C ILE A 16 -14.05 -1.65 -9.04
N GLU A 17 -13.59 -0.47 -8.61
CA GLU A 17 -14.41 0.43 -7.79
C GLU A 17 -15.68 0.90 -8.52
N LEU A 18 -15.56 1.28 -9.79
CA LEU A 18 -16.73 1.66 -10.61
C LEU A 18 -17.73 0.51 -10.75
N LEU A 19 -17.26 -0.72 -10.98
CA LEU A 19 -18.14 -1.89 -11.05
C LEU A 19 -18.85 -2.12 -9.72
N LEU A 20 -18.16 -2.01 -8.58
CA LEU A 20 -18.75 -2.16 -7.26
C LEU A 20 -19.82 -1.10 -6.97
N ILE A 21 -19.57 0.15 -7.39
CA ILE A 21 -20.55 1.26 -7.23
C ILE A 21 -21.80 1.02 -8.08
N LEU A 22 -21.66 0.44 -9.26
CA LEU A 22 -22.79 0.18 -10.16
C LEU A 22 -23.61 -1.08 -9.82
N MET A 23 -23.09 -1.93 -8.94
CA MET A 23 -23.78 -3.14 -8.48
C MET A 23 -24.81 -2.82 -7.39
N PRO A 24 -25.87 -3.67 -7.23
CA PRO A 24 -26.75 -3.58 -6.08
C PRO A 24 -25.95 -3.70 -4.76
N SER A 25 -26.31 -2.92 -3.74
CA SER A 25 -25.55 -2.80 -2.49
C SER A 25 -25.25 -4.15 -1.82
N GLY A 26 -26.23 -5.04 -1.73
CA GLY A 26 -26.01 -6.36 -1.13
C GLY A 26 -25.01 -7.24 -1.90
N VAL A 27 -24.92 -7.08 -3.21
CA VAL A 27 -23.93 -7.80 -4.06
C VAL A 27 -22.55 -7.20 -3.88
N SER A 28 -22.43 -5.86 -3.94
CA SER A 28 -21.16 -5.18 -3.78
C SER A 28 -20.56 -5.38 -2.39
N GLU A 29 -21.34 -5.28 -1.33
CA GLU A 29 -20.91 -5.56 0.05
C GLU A 29 -20.42 -7.01 0.21
N GLY A 30 -21.15 -7.98 -0.34
CA GLY A 30 -20.72 -9.38 -0.34
C GLY A 30 -19.38 -9.59 -1.05
N LEU A 31 -19.18 -8.97 -2.20
CA LEU A 31 -17.91 -9.04 -2.95
C LEU A 31 -16.77 -8.34 -2.21
N ILE A 32 -17.01 -7.18 -1.63
CA ILE A 32 -16.00 -6.46 -0.83
C ILE A 32 -15.55 -7.35 0.32
N VAL A 33 -16.45 -7.92 1.08
CA VAL A 33 -16.11 -8.82 2.19
C VAL A 33 -15.38 -10.08 1.70
N ALA A 34 -15.84 -10.68 0.59
CA ALA A 34 -15.23 -11.90 0.05
C ALA A 34 -13.78 -11.68 -0.42
N LEU A 35 -13.50 -10.54 -1.04
CA LEU A 35 -12.21 -10.21 -1.66
C LEU A 35 -11.28 -9.38 -0.77
N SER A 36 -11.76 -8.83 0.35
CA SER A 36 -10.95 -8.14 1.36
C SER A 36 -10.06 -9.10 2.12
N LEU A 37 -8.90 -8.62 2.55
CA LEU A 37 -8.10 -9.32 3.55
C LEU A 37 -8.77 -9.16 4.92
N ILE A 38 -9.20 -10.28 5.52
CA ILE A 38 -9.68 -10.34 6.90
C ILE A 38 -8.67 -11.19 7.66
N PRO A 39 -7.89 -10.61 8.61
CA PRO A 39 -6.85 -11.33 9.35
C PRO A 39 -7.32 -12.63 9.97
N ALA A 40 -8.46 -12.64 10.66
CA ALA A 40 -9.04 -13.84 11.26
C ALA A 40 -9.32 -14.94 10.21
N ARG A 41 -9.79 -14.58 9.02
CA ARG A 41 -10.01 -15.53 7.92
C ARG A 41 -8.71 -16.13 7.41
N LEU A 42 -7.66 -15.30 7.22
CA LEU A 42 -6.36 -15.80 6.81
C LEU A 42 -5.75 -16.72 7.86
N THR A 43 -5.91 -16.42 9.14
CA THR A 43 -5.38 -17.21 10.26
C THR A 43 -6.11 -18.54 10.43
N LEU A 44 -7.44 -18.53 10.40
CA LEU A 44 -8.26 -19.71 10.70
C LEU A 44 -8.49 -20.59 9.46
N THR A 45 -8.55 -20.01 8.27
CA THR A 45 -8.79 -20.69 6.99
C THR A 45 -7.81 -20.22 5.92
N PRO A 46 -6.50 -20.53 6.04
CA PRO A 46 -5.44 -19.96 5.18
C PRO A 46 -5.68 -20.23 3.69
N GLY A 47 -6.23 -21.39 3.34
CA GLY A 47 -6.53 -21.73 1.94
C GLY A 47 -7.50 -20.75 1.27
N ALA A 48 -8.58 -20.38 1.96
CA ALA A 48 -9.54 -19.38 1.47
C ALA A 48 -9.05 -17.94 1.67
N GLY A 49 -8.23 -17.70 2.72
CA GLY A 49 -7.68 -16.38 3.03
C GLY A 49 -6.54 -15.93 2.12
N ALA A 50 -5.73 -16.84 1.62
CA ALA A 50 -4.49 -16.51 0.92
C ALA A 50 -4.70 -15.64 -0.34
N ILE A 51 -5.71 -15.92 -1.16
CA ILE A 51 -6.01 -15.14 -2.36
C ILE A 51 -6.30 -13.67 -2.03
N THR A 52 -6.86 -13.40 -0.84
CA THR A 52 -7.23 -12.06 -0.43
C THR A 52 -6.03 -11.16 -0.10
N LEU A 53 -4.85 -11.72 0.10
CA LEU A 53 -3.60 -10.96 0.15
C LEU A 53 -3.32 -10.21 -1.16
N VAL A 54 -3.84 -10.73 -2.27
CA VAL A 54 -3.70 -10.12 -3.59
C VAL A 54 -4.94 -9.29 -3.94
N THR A 55 -6.15 -9.86 -3.81
CA THR A 55 -7.38 -9.19 -4.25
C THR A 55 -7.67 -7.91 -3.48
N SER A 56 -7.37 -7.88 -2.18
CA SER A 56 -7.55 -6.70 -1.32
C SER A 56 -6.76 -5.47 -1.78
N GLN A 57 -5.65 -5.66 -2.51
CA GLN A 57 -4.83 -4.56 -3.03
C GLN A 57 -5.54 -3.74 -4.12
N PHE A 58 -6.61 -4.27 -4.72
CA PHE A 58 -7.36 -3.62 -5.79
C PHE A 58 -8.70 -3.05 -5.34
N LEU A 59 -9.14 -3.34 -4.10
CA LEU A 59 -10.35 -2.81 -3.49
C LEU A 59 -10.07 -1.51 -2.75
N HIS A 60 -11.06 -0.64 -2.64
CA HIS A 60 -10.96 0.61 -1.88
C HIS A 60 -12.19 0.85 -1.04
N ALA A 61 -12.03 1.60 0.05
CA ALA A 61 -13.12 1.98 0.95
C ALA A 61 -13.75 3.31 0.52
N GLY A 62 -14.12 3.39 -0.77
CA GLY A 62 -14.76 4.55 -1.38
C GLY A 62 -13.82 5.45 -2.19
N LEU A 63 -14.43 6.42 -2.89
CA LEU A 63 -13.77 7.23 -3.92
C LEU A 63 -12.58 8.07 -3.42
N VAL A 64 -12.65 8.59 -2.21
CA VAL A 64 -11.55 9.41 -1.64
C VAL A 64 -10.32 8.54 -1.38
N HIS A 65 -10.53 7.34 -0.83
CA HIS A 65 -9.46 6.37 -0.60
C HIS A 65 -8.84 5.92 -1.92
N LEU A 66 -9.67 5.60 -2.93
CA LEU A 66 -9.22 5.29 -4.28
C LEU A 66 -8.38 6.42 -4.86
N LEU A 67 -8.92 7.65 -4.87
CA LEU A 67 -8.25 8.81 -5.47
C LEU A 67 -6.87 9.06 -4.83
N ALA A 68 -6.80 9.05 -3.50
CA ALA A 68 -5.53 9.22 -2.80
C ALA A 68 -4.51 8.15 -3.21
N ASN A 69 -4.90 6.87 -3.23
CA ASN A 69 -4.03 5.79 -3.67
C ASN A 69 -3.58 5.96 -5.13
N MET A 70 -4.48 6.31 -6.04
CA MET A 70 -4.15 6.47 -7.46
C MET A 70 -3.20 7.65 -7.71
N ILE A 71 -3.37 8.76 -7.01
CA ILE A 71 -2.44 9.91 -7.09
C ILE A 71 -1.03 9.48 -6.65
N PHE A 72 -0.90 8.78 -5.52
CA PHE A 72 0.39 8.32 -5.04
C PHE A 72 1.00 7.24 -5.93
N LEU A 73 0.19 6.28 -6.37
CA LEU A 73 0.64 5.24 -7.31
C LEU A 73 1.16 5.87 -8.62
N TRP A 74 0.47 6.89 -9.13
CA TRP A 74 0.92 7.63 -10.30
C TRP A 74 2.21 8.41 -10.05
N ALA A 75 2.29 9.15 -8.93
CA ALA A 75 3.43 10.03 -8.63
C ALA A 75 4.72 9.24 -8.35
N ILE A 76 4.61 8.14 -7.59
CA ILE A 76 5.74 7.34 -7.11
C ILE A 76 6.02 6.16 -8.05
N GLY A 77 4.99 5.47 -8.49
CA GLY A 77 5.14 4.24 -9.27
C GLY A 77 5.74 4.47 -10.66
N ARG A 78 5.36 5.56 -11.35
CA ARG A 78 5.91 5.87 -12.68
C ARG A 78 7.43 6.02 -12.70
N PRO A 79 8.04 6.87 -11.87
CA PRO A 79 9.50 6.98 -11.83
C PRO A 79 10.18 5.66 -11.48
N VAL A 80 9.59 4.87 -10.59
CA VAL A 80 10.11 3.53 -10.24
C VAL A 80 10.05 2.62 -11.46
N GLU A 81 8.90 2.55 -12.17
CA GLU A 81 8.76 1.74 -13.38
C GLU A 81 9.78 2.10 -14.46
N TRP A 82 10.08 3.40 -14.63
CA TRP A 82 11.07 3.85 -15.62
C TRP A 82 12.49 3.36 -15.31
N VAL A 83 12.80 3.15 -14.04
CA VAL A 83 14.13 2.69 -13.62
C VAL A 83 14.23 1.17 -13.61
N ILE A 84 13.25 0.48 -13.01
CA ILE A 84 13.34 -0.97 -12.82
C ILE A 84 12.62 -1.79 -13.91
N GLY A 85 11.79 -1.14 -14.72
CA GLY A 85 11.04 -1.77 -15.82
C GLY A 85 9.68 -2.34 -15.41
N THR A 86 8.83 -2.55 -16.41
CA THR A 86 7.41 -2.91 -16.28
C THR A 86 7.18 -4.21 -15.50
N GLY A 87 7.89 -5.28 -15.82
CA GLY A 87 7.69 -6.57 -15.14
C GLY A 87 8.08 -6.53 -13.67
N ARG A 88 9.22 -5.88 -13.36
CA ARG A 88 9.72 -5.78 -11.98
C ARG A 88 8.82 -4.91 -11.11
N VAL A 89 8.24 -3.82 -11.63
CA VAL A 89 7.34 -2.97 -10.85
C VAL A 89 6.03 -3.67 -10.50
N VAL A 90 5.51 -4.54 -11.38
CA VAL A 90 4.32 -5.36 -11.08
C VAL A 90 4.63 -6.36 -9.96
N VAL A 91 5.76 -7.08 -10.06
CA VAL A 91 6.18 -8.01 -9.01
C VAL A 91 6.40 -7.29 -7.69
N LEU A 92 7.08 -6.15 -7.71
CA LEU A 92 7.32 -5.32 -6.53
C LEU A 92 6.00 -4.90 -5.88
N TYR A 93 5.04 -4.38 -6.66
CA TYR A 93 3.71 -3.99 -6.18
C TYR A 93 3.01 -5.18 -5.48
N LEU A 94 2.90 -6.31 -6.16
CA LEU A 94 2.19 -7.48 -5.61
C LEU A 94 2.87 -8.03 -4.36
N VAL A 95 4.20 -8.20 -4.39
CA VAL A 95 4.96 -8.79 -3.27
C VAL A 95 4.94 -7.88 -2.04
N THR A 96 5.11 -6.57 -2.23
CA THR A 96 5.10 -5.64 -1.09
C THR A 96 3.69 -5.46 -0.52
N GLY A 97 2.64 -5.55 -1.34
CA GLY A 97 1.26 -5.57 -0.88
C GLY A 97 0.94 -6.85 -0.08
N VAL A 98 1.39 -8.02 -0.56
CA VAL A 98 1.27 -9.29 0.18
C VAL A 98 2.03 -9.22 1.51
N ALA A 99 3.27 -8.75 1.51
CA ALA A 99 4.05 -8.58 2.73
C ALA A 99 3.36 -7.64 3.74
N GLY A 100 2.80 -6.53 3.25
CA GLY A 100 1.98 -5.62 4.06
C GLY A 100 0.79 -6.33 4.69
N GLY A 101 0.02 -7.09 3.90
CA GLY A 101 -1.13 -7.86 4.38
C GLY A 101 -0.75 -8.92 5.43
N LEU A 102 0.39 -9.60 5.24
CA LEU A 102 0.92 -10.56 6.21
C LEU A 102 1.32 -9.87 7.53
N VAL A 103 2.03 -8.74 7.48
CA VAL A 103 2.42 -7.98 8.68
C VAL A 103 1.18 -7.45 9.41
N GLN A 104 0.16 -6.98 8.69
CA GLN A 104 -1.12 -6.57 9.27
C GLN A 104 -1.81 -7.75 9.98
N THR A 105 -1.82 -8.92 9.36
CA THR A 105 -2.39 -10.13 9.97
C THR A 105 -1.62 -10.58 11.20
N LEU A 106 -0.29 -10.52 11.18
CA LEU A 106 0.55 -10.88 12.33
C LEU A 106 0.36 -9.92 13.51
N ALA A 107 0.09 -8.64 13.23
CA ALA A 107 -0.13 -7.62 14.27
C ALA A 107 -1.47 -7.80 15.00
N ASP A 108 -2.51 -8.26 14.30
CA ASP A 108 -3.82 -8.57 14.88
C ASP A 108 -4.48 -9.76 14.16
N PRO A 109 -4.05 -11.00 14.48
CA PRO A 109 -4.43 -12.19 13.72
C PRO A 109 -5.90 -12.59 13.87
N MET A 110 -6.60 -12.07 14.88
CA MET A 110 -8.01 -12.36 15.11
C MET A 110 -8.95 -11.22 14.71
N SER A 111 -8.41 -10.16 14.08
CA SER A 111 -9.22 -9.05 13.58
C SER A 111 -10.21 -9.54 12.52
N THR A 112 -11.46 -9.18 12.69
CA THR A 112 -12.54 -9.42 11.70
C THR A 112 -12.77 -8.22 10.78
N ILE A 113 -11.98 -7.16 10.94
CA ILE A 113 -12.11 -5.93 10.17
C ILE A 113 -11.51 -6.15 8.78
N PRO A 114 -12.28 -5.88 7.70
CA PRO A 114 -11.77 -5.96 6.33
C PRO A 114 -10.66 -4.94 6.07
N VAL A 115 -9.55 -5.39 5.51
CA VAL A 115 -8.43 -4.56 5.05
C VAL A 115 -8.44 -4.52 3.54
N VAL A 116 -8.46 -3.31 2.98
CA VAL A 116 -8.48 -3.04 1.54
C VAL A 116 -7.56 -1.88 1.20
N GLY A 117 -7.06 -1.84 -0.02
CA GLY A 117 -6.31 -0.72 -0.59
C GLY A 117 -4.95 -1.10 -1.16
N ALA A 118 -4.55 -0.33 -2.15
CA ALA A 118 -3.22 -0.41 -2.77
C ALA A 118 -2.09 0.09 -1.87
N SER A 119 -2.41 0.70 -0.73
CA SER A 119 -1.49 1.50 0.08
C SER A 119 -0.31 0.72 0.66
N GLY A 120 -0.49 -0.56 0.99
CA GLY A 120 0.62 -1.44 1.38
C GLY A 120 1.65 -1.62 0.26
N ALA A 121 1.17 -1.88 -0.96
CA ALA A 121 2.01 -1.98 -2.15
C ALA A 121 2.67 -0.63 -2.51
N ILE A 122 1.93 0.48 -2.41
CA ILE A 122 2.45 1.84 -2.63
C ILE A 122 3.54 2.17 -1.61
N SER A 123 3.41 1.72 -0.36
CA SER A 123 4.45 1.89 0.66
C SER A 123 5.75 1.19 0.26
N GLY A 124 5.67 0.00 -0.35
CA GLY A 124 6.82 -0.70 -0.91
C GLY A 124 7.45 0.05 -2.09
N LEU A 125 6.63 0.54 -3.02
CA LEU A 125 7.10 1.40 -4.12
C LEU A 125 7.76 2.68 -3.61
N LEU A 126 7.25 3.28 -2.53
CA LEU A 126 7.82 4.46 -1.90
C LEU A 126 9.21 4.17 -1.31
N ALA A 127 9.41 3.01 -0.69
CA ALA A 127 10.72 2.60 -0.18
C ALA A 127 11.75 2.51 -1.31
N VAL A 128 11.38 1.86 -2.43
CA VAL A 128 12.25 1.78 -3.62
C VAL A 128 12.49 3.15 -4.23
N TYR A 129 11.43 3.98 -4.37
CA TYR A 129 11.56 5.36 -4.83
C TYR A 129 12.54 6.17 -3.97
N ALA A 130 12.40 6.09 -2.64
CA ALA A 130 13.26 6.78 -1.72
C ALA A 130 14.74 6.36 -1.87
N LEU A 131 15.01 5.06 -2.08
CA LEU A 131 16.37 4.55 -2.31
C LEU A 131 16.92 4.99 -3.67
N LEU A 132 16.16 4.86 -4.74
CA LEU A 132 16.58 5.22 -6.09
C LEU A 132 16.88 6.73 -6.23
N PHE A 133 16.04 7.57 -5.64
CA PHE A 133 16.10 9.03 -5.80
C PHE A 133 16.67 9.78 -4.58
N SER A 134 17.12 9.06 -3.54
CA SER A 134 17.74 9.65 -2.34
C SER A 134 19.18 10.15 -2.55
N ARG A 135 19.79 9.88 -3.69
CA ARG A 135 21.18 10.27 -4.01
C ARG A 135 21.43 11.78 -4.10
N SER A 136 20.40 12.63 -3.89
CA SER A 136 20.62 14.05 -3.77
C SER A 136 21.36 14.37 -2.46
N ARG A 137 22.23 15.36 -2.49
CA ARG A 137 23.17 15.81 -1.45
C ARG A 137 22.50 16.17 -0.11
N VAL A 138 21.92 15.18 0.60
CA VAL A 138 21.51 15.39 1.99
C VAL A 138 22.70 15.08 2.88
N ALA A 139 23.15 16.10 3.63
CA ALA A 139 24.29 15.95 4.53
C ALA A 139 23.98 14.95 5.65
N THR A 140 24.98 14.16 6.01
CA THR A 140 24.96 13.36 7.24
C THR A 140 24.72 14.28 8.43
N ARG A 141 23.84 13.91 9.33
CA ARG A 141 23.52 14.64 10.56
C ARG A 141 23.89 13.82 11.79
N MET A 142 24.26 14.52 12.86
CA MET A 142 24.38 13.90 14.18
C MET A 142 23.01 13.93 14.86
N LEU A 143 22.50 12.75 15.22
CA LEU A 143 21.24 12.59 15.96
C LEU A 143 21.51 11.71 17.19
N ALA A 144 21.25 12.21 18.38
CA ALA A 144 21.47 11.50 19.65
C ALA A 144 22.85 10.82 19.75
N GLY A 145 23.91 11.48 19.27
CA GLY A 145 25.28 10.95 19.29
C GLY A 145 25.65 10.00 18.14
N PHE A 146 24.71 9.67 17.24
CA PHE A 146 24.95 8.80 16.10
C PHE A 146 25.05 9.58 14.79
N ARG A 147 25.96 9.16 13.91
CA ARG A 147 26.05 9.67 12.55
C ARG A 147 24.98 9.02 11.67
N VAL A 148 23.94 9.77 11.29
CA VAL A 148 22.86 9.28 10.43
C VAL A 148 23.11 9.77 9.01
N PRO A 149 23.32 8.88 8.03
CA PRO A 149 23.47 9.26 6.63
C PRO A 149 22.26 10.03 6.13
N GLY A 150 22.47 11.07 5.33
CA GLY A 150 21.36 11.88 4.79
C GLY A 150 20.36 11.08 3.96
N GLN A 151 20.82 10.00 3.32
CA GLN A 151 19.95 9.05 2.63
C GLN A 151 18.93 8.41 3.56
N VAL A 152 19.36 7.93 4.73
CA VAL A 152 18.48 7.34 5.76
C VAL A 152 17.47 8.36 6.24
N LEU A 153 17.91 9.60 6.53
CA LEU A 153 17.01 10.68 6.96
C LEU A 153 15.93 10.97 5.92
N ARG A 154 16.27 10.93 4.64
CA ARG A 154 15.32 11.15 3.56
C ARG A 154 14.31 10.00 3.45
N VAL A 155 14.77 8.74 3.52
CA VAL A 155 13.89 7.56 3.51
C VAL A 155 12.90 7.63 4.68
N LEU A 156 13.40 7.93 5.88
CA LEU A 156 12.55 8.12 7.06
C LEU A 156 11.56 9.27 6.89
N TRP A 157 11.99 10.39 6.31
CA TRP A 157 11.09 11.51 6.03
C TRP A 157 9.94 11.12 5.10
N PHE A 158 10.23 10.41 4.00
CA PHE A 158 9.18 9.94 3.10
C PHE A 158 8.23 8.94 3.79
N ALA A 159 8.76 8.03 4.62
CA ALA A 159 7.93 7.09 5.36
C ALA A 159 7.00 7.81 6.35
N VAL A 160 7.54 8.76 7.13
CA VAL A 160 6.74 9.55 8.09
C VAL A 160 5.70 10.42 7.37
N ALA A 161 6.08 11.08 6.28
CA ALA A 161 5.17 11.90 5.50
C ALA A 161 4.03 11.05 4.91
N TRP A 162 4.34 9.85 4.37
CA TRP A 162 3.36 8.93 3.83
C TRP A 162 2.38 8.45 4.91
N ILE A 163 2.88 7.97 6.05
CA ILE A 163 2.04 7.54 7.18
C ILE A 163 1.20 8.71 7.68
N GLY A 164 1.78 9.90 7.83
CA GLY A 164 1.09 11.10 8.26
C GLY A 164 -0.08 11.47 7.34
N ILE A 165 0.12 11.40 6.02
CA ILE A 165 -0.94 11.65 5.04
C ILE A 165 -2.05 10.59 5.15
N GLN A 166 -1.70 9.32 5.31
CA GLN A 166 -2.69 8.24 5.46
C GLN A 166 -3.52 8.41 6.74
N LEU A 167 -2.88 8.79 7.85
CA LEU A 167 -3.58 9.09 9.11
C LEU A 167 -4.48 10.31 8.97
N MET A 168 -4.01 11.36 8.31
CA MET A 168 -4.82 12.56 8.05
C MET A 168 -6.04 12.23 7.19
N VAL A 169 -5.88 11.48 6.11
CA VAL A 169 -6.99 11.02 5.27
C VAL A 169 -7.98 10.19 6.09
N ALA A 170 -7.50 9.29 6.94
CA ALA A 170 -8.36 8.51 7.82
C ALA A 170 -9.14 9.40 8.80
N MET A 171 -8.49 10.38 9.44
CA MET A 171 -9.15 11.27 10.39
C MET A 171 -10.20 12.17 9.74
N VAL A 172 -9.92 12.70 8.55
CA VAL A 172 -10.80 13.64 7.85
C VAL A 172 -12.00 12.93 7.19
N PHE A 173 -11.79 11.73 6.66
CA PHE A 173 -12.78 11.04 5.84
C PHE A 173 -13.38 9.79 6.50
N ASN A 174 -12.85 9.37 7.66
CA ASN A 174 -13.31 8.18 8.36
C ASN A 174 -14.40 8.54 9.40
N THR A 175 -15.51 9.10 8.92
CA THR A 175 -16.67 9.39 9.75
C THR A 175 -17.43 8.10 10.09
N GLY A 176 -16.86 7.26 10.96
CA GLY A 176 -17.60 6.16 11.59
C GLY A 176 -17.31 4.74 11.09
N SER A 177 -16.32 4.52 10.23
CA SER A 177 -15.92 3.15 9.89
C SER A 177 -15.05 2.52 11.00
N PRO A 178 -15.39 1.33 11.51
CA PRO A 178 -14.65 0.68 12.61
C PRO A 178 -13.20 0.28 12.28
N GLY A 179 -12.74 0.46 11.05
CA GLY A 179 -11.52 -0.14 10.52
C GLY A 179 -10.22 0.66 10.63
N GLY A 180 -10.28 1.97 10.76
CA GLY A 180 -9.06 2.80 10.78
C GLY A 180 -8.11 2.57 9.60
N VAL A 181 -6.89 3.13 9.68
CA VAL A 181 -5.81 2.89 8.71
C VAL A 181 -5.07 1.62 9.09
N ALA A 182 -4.86 0.71 8.14
CA ALA A 182 -4.06 -0.50 8.32
C ALA A 182 -2.54 -0.15 8.38
N VAL A 183 -2.13 0.47 9.48
CA VAL A 183 -0.76 1.00 9.66
C VAL A 183 0.29 -0.09 9.50
N TRP A 184 0.03 -1.29 10.01
CA TRP A 184 0.94 -2.41 9.91
C TRP A 184 1.14 -2.91 8.48
N ALA A 185 0.09 -2.79 7.63
CA ALA A 185 0.23 -3.09 6.21
C ALA A 185 1.17 -2.10 5.51
N HIS A 186 1.14 -0.81 5.89
CA HIS A 186 2.06 0.19 5.36
C HIS A 186 3.50 -0.05 5.81
N ILE A 187 3.70 -0.37 7.09
CA ILE A 187 5.03 -0.70 7.63
C ILE A 187 5.58 -1.94 6.95
N GLY A 188 4.79 -3.02 6.86
CA GLY A 188 5.20 -4.27 6.23
C GLY A 188 5.56 -4.10 4.76
N GLY A 189 4.71 -3.38 4.00
CA GLY A 189 4.98 -3.08 2.60
C GLY A 189 6.26 -2.25 2.41
N PHE A 190 6.46 -1.21 3.23
CA PHE A 190 7.64 -0.37 3.18
C PHE A 190 8.93 -1.16 3.47
N LEU A 191 8.94 -1.96 4.55
CA LEU A 191 10.10 -2.80 4.90
C LEU A 191 10.42 -3.82 3.81
N ALA A 192 9.40 -4.47 3.24
CA ALA A 192 9.58 -5.38 2.11
C ALA A 192 10.18 -4.65 0.90
N GLY A 193 9.74 -3.44 0.61
CA GLY A 193 10.30 -2.60 -0.46
C GLY A 193 11.77 -2.25 -0.23
N LEU A 194 12.18 -1.96 1.01
CA LEU A 194 13.60 -1.73 1.34
C LEU A 194 14.45 -2.99 1.09
N VAL A 195 13.96 -4.15 1.51
CA VAL A 195 14.67 -5.44 1.33
C VAL A 195 14.82 -5.79 -0.16
N LEU A 196 13.76 -5.59 -0.95
CA LEU A 196 13.77 -5.92 -2.38
C LEU A 196 14.59 -4.94 -3.24
N ALA A 197 14.92 -3.76 -2.70
CA ALA A 197 15.72 -2.74 -3.39
C ALA A 197 17.21 -2.75 -2.99
N ALA A 198 17.57 -3.51 -1.95
CA ALA A 198 18.95 -3.67 -1.49
C ALA A 198 19.74 -4.64 -2.36
#